data_95f890acbcdeb651afd233637423555d
#
_entry.id   95f890acbcdeb651afd233637423555d
#
_cell.length_a   1.000
_cell.length_b   1.000
_cell.length_c   1.000
_cell.angle_alpha   90.00
_cell.angle_beta   90.00
_cell.angle_gamma   90.00
#
_symmetry.space_group_name_H-M   'P 1'
#
loop_
_entity.id
_entity.type
_entity.pdbx_description
1 polymer ?
#
loop_
_entity_poly.entity_id
_entity_poly.type
_entity_poly.pdbx_seq_one_letter_code
_entity_poly.pdbx_strand_id
1 'polypeptide(L)'
;GHQGVLLTLVERKSRYSLAAALPRRTSDLVGEAMVDLLRPHKRRCKTITLDNGKEFADHAFVAKCLGAKVYFAHPYCSWERGLNENHNGLLRQYFPKAMSLAGVTQDQVDEAVYALNHRPRKCLGWRTPHEVFYGLEITPLRLETRALRT
;
A
#
# COMPACT_ATOMS: atom_id res chain seq x y z
N GLY A 1 24.13 6.16 -0.39
CA GLY A 1 22.85 6.00 -0.57
C GLY A 1 22.08 6.82 -1.55
N HIS A 2 22.27 6.58 -2.80
CA HIS A 2 21.53 7.30 -3.84
C HIS A 2 20.45 6.43 -4.44
N GLN A 3 19.97 5.51 -3.65
CA GLN A 3 18.98 4.58 -4.16
C GLN A 3 17.61 5.13 -3.94
N GLY A 4 16.77 4.97 -4.93
CA GLY A 4 15.37 5.29 -4.81
C GLY A 4 14.73 4.52 -3.68
N VAL A 5 13.57 4.99 -3.27
CA VAL A 5 12.75 4.39 -2.21
C VAL A 5 11.37 4.16 -2.76
N LEU A 6 10.75 3.08 -2.33
CA LEU A 6 9.36 2.80 -2.66
C LEU A 6 8.51 3.06 -1.42
N LEU A 7 7.67 4.10 -1.49
CA LEU A 7 6.66 4.34 -0.46
C LEU A 7 5.46 3.46 -0.75
N THR A 8 5.03 2.70 0.24
CA THR A 8 3.88 1.81 0.09
C THR A 8 2.85 2.06 1.17
N LEU A 9 1.60 2.06 0.76
CA LEU A 9 0.44 2.17 1.66
C LEU A 9 -0.48 1.00 1.37
N VAL A 10 -1.06 0.42 2.41
CA VAL A 10 -2.00 -0.68 2.27
C VAL A 10 -3.20 -0.46 3.18
N GLU A 11 -4.41 -0.63 2.61
CA GLU A 11 -5.63 -0.59 3.41
C GLU A 11 -5.85 -1.95 4.05
N ARG A 12 -6.09 -1.96 5.35
CA ARG A 12 -6.05 -3.19 6.16
C ARG A 12 -7.16 -4.17 5.84
N LYS A 13 -8.35 -3.68 5.56
CA LYS A 13 -9.52 -4.53 5.32
C LYS A 13 -9.50 -5.14 3.92
N SER A 14 -9.26 -4.32 2.91
CA SER A 14 -9.30 -4.71 1.50
C SER A 14 -7.97 -5.19 0.95
N ARG A 15 -6.86 -4.89 1.63
CA ARG A 15 -5.50 -5.09 1.12
C ARG A 15 -5.19 -4.21 -0.10
N TYR A 16 -6.01 -3.19 -0.35
CA TYR A 16 -5.80 -2.27 -1.46
C TYR A 16 -4.50 -1.51 -1.27
N SER A 17 -3.69 -1.46 -2.31
CA SER A 17 -2.34 -0.95 -2.25
C SER A 17 -2.19 0.34 -3.04
N LEU A 18 -1.40 1.26 -2.50
CA LEU A 18 -0.93 2.45 -3.18
C LEU A 18 0.58 2.50 -3.02
N ALA A 19 1.28 2.99 -4.02
CA ALA A 19 2.73 3.11 -3.93
C ALA A 19 3.25 4.26 -4.80
N ALA A 20 4.38 4.81 -4.38
CA ALA A 20 5.07 5.87 -5.11
C ALA A 20 6.57 5.63 -5.09
N ALA A 21 7.23 5.89 -6.23
CA ALA A 21 8.67 5.88 -6.34
C ALA A 21 9.21 7.25 -5.91
N LEU A 22 10.12 7.27 -4.96
CA LEU A 22 10.73 8.49 -4.45
C LEU A 22 12.24 8.45 -4.69
N PRO A 23 12.87 9.60 -4.95
CA PRO A 23 14.33 9.63 -5.15
C PRO A 23 15.10 9.34 -3.86
N ARG A 24 14.51 9.66 -2.71
CA ARG A 24 15.12 9.43 -1.40
C ARG A 24 14.06 9.44 -0.30
N ARG A 25 14.45 8.95 0.87
CA ARG A 25 13.55 8.86 2.03
C ARG A 25 13.73 10.08 2.92
N THR A 26 13.07 11.17 2.59
CA THR A 26 13.02 12.37 3.43
C THR A 26 11.58 12.63 3.86
N SER A 27 11.44 13.27 5.00
CA SER A 27 10.14 13.55 5.62
C SER A 27 9.20 14.32 4.71
N ASP A 28 9.73 15.35 4.03
CA ASP A 28 8.95 16.18 3.09
C ASP A 28 8.48 15.37 1.88
N LEU A 29 9.36 14.61 1.25
CA LEU A 29 9.01 13.81 0.08
C LEU A 29 8.01 12.72 0.42
N VAL A 30 8.20 12.05 1.56
CA VAL A 30 7.27 11.01 2.02
C VAL A 30 5.91 11.61 2.34
N GLY A 31 5.87 12.73 3.05
CA GLY A 31 4.61 13.41 3.40
C GLY A 31 3.83 13.86 2.19
N GLU A 32 4.49 14.51 1.24
CA GLU A 32 3.87 14.96 0.00
C GLU A 32 3.33 13.79 -0.82
N ALA A 33 4.11 12.73 -0.94
CA ALA A 33 3.69 11.54 -1.67
C ALA A 33 2.49 10.85 -1.02
N MET A 34 2.46 10.77 0.30
CA MET A 34 1.30 10.22 1.03
C MET A 34 0.04 11.02 0.75
N VAL A 35 0.14 12.34 0.80
CA VAL A 35 -1.00 13.21 0.52
C VAL A 35 -1.47 13.02 -0.92
N ASP A 36 -0.57 12.99 -1.88
CA ASP A 36 -0.92 12.82 -3.29
C ASP A 36 -1.59 11.47 -3.55
N LEU A 37 -1.06 10.40 -2.96
CA LEU A 37 -1.62 9.06 -3.11
C LEU A 37 -3.01 8.93 -2.46
N LEU A 38 -3.20 9.53 -1.30
CA LEU A 38 -4.43 9.38 -0.52
C LEU A 38 -5.51 10.42 -0.84
N ARG A 39 -5.15 11.52 -1.48
CA ARG A 39 -6.12 12.58 -1.80
C ARG A 39 -7.34 12.08 -2.58
N PRO A 40 -7.20 11.22 -3.61
CA PRO A 40 -8.37 10.66 -4.30
C PRO A 40 -9.26 9.82 -3.39
N HIS A 41 -8.72 9.34 -2.26
CA HIS A 41 -9.41 8.47 -1.31
C HIS A 41 -9.68 9.17 0.02
N LYS A 42 -9.64 10.50 0.04
CA LYS A 42 -9.75 11.28 1.28
C LYS A 42 -10.99 10.93 2.11
N ARG A 43 -12.12 10.70 1.46
CA ARG A 43 -13.37 10.35 2.15
C ARG A 43 -13.32 8.99 2.84
N ARG A 44 -12.49 8.09 2.35
CA ARG A 44 -12.33 6.73 2.89
C ARG A 44 -11.19 6.64 3.90
N CYS A 45 -10.24 7.58 3.85
CA CYS A 45 -9.08 7.59 4.72
C CYS A 45 -9.39 8.24 6.05
N LYS A 46 -9.74 7.44 7.04
CA LYS A 46 -10.09 7.92 8.38
C LYS A 46 -8.89 7.90 9.33
N THR A 47 -8.07 6.88 9.21
CA THR A 47 -6.89 6.71 10.04
C THR A 47 -5.72 6.23 9.21
N ILE A 48 -4.52 6.61 9.62
CA ILE A 48 -3.27 6.18 9.03
C ILE A 48 -2.39 5.66 10.16
N THR A 49 -1.86 4.46 10.01
CA THR A 49 -0.90 3.90 10.95
C THR A 49 0.47 3.85 10.29
N LEU A 50 1.45 4.48 10.93
CA LEU A 50 2.81 4.56 10.45
C LEU A 50 3.72 3.70 11.32
N ASP A 51 4.80 3.20 10.77
CA ASP A 51 5.85 2.66 11.60
C ASP A 51 6.64 3.85 12.22
N ASN A 52 7.43 3.55 13.23
CA ASN A 52 8.06 4.60 14.02
C ASN A 52 9.38 5.05 13.39
N GLY A 53 9.31 5.63 12.18
CA GLY A 53 10.46 6.10 11.44
C GLY A 53 10.57 7.62 11.39
N LYS A 54 11.79 8.12 11.25
CA LYS A 54 12.07 9.57 11.19
C LYS A 54 11.45 10.22 9.95
N GLU A 55 11.31 9.49 8.87
CA GLU A 55 10.70 9.97 7.62
C GLU A 55 9.22 10.35 7.77
N PHE A 56 8.61 9.97 8.88
CA PHE A 56 7.22 10.31 9.16
C PHE A 56 7.08 11.49 10.12
N ALA A 57 8.13 12.31 10.28
CA ALA A 57 8.07 13.50 11.11
C ALA A 57 7.00 14.50 10.65
N ASP A 58 6.66 14.51 9.36
CA ASP A 58 5.62 15.38 8.80
C ASP A 58 4.19 14.82 8.98
N HIS A 59 3.99 13.95 9.94
CA HIS A 59 2.68 13.32 10.15
C HIS A 59 1.56 14.34 10.43
N ALA A 60 1.87 15.44 11.07
CA ALA A 60 0.88 16.50 11.34
C ALA A 60 0.40 17.16 10.04
N PHE A 61 1.29 17.38 9.09
CA PHE A 61 0.95 17.90 7.75
C PHE A 61 0.02 16.93 7.02
N VAL A 62 0.36 15.65 7.03
CA VAL A 62 -0.44 14.60 6.38
C VAL A 62 -1.83 14.53 7.02
N ALA A 63 -1.90 14.51 8.33
CA ALA A 63 -3.16 14.48 9.08
C ALA A 63 -4.05 15.68 8.71
N LYS A 64 -3.47 16.88 8.67
CA LYS A 64 -4.19 18.09 8.34
C LYS A 64 -4.73 18.09 6.91
N CYS A 65 -3.89 17.71 5.95
CA CYS A 65 -4.28 17.69 4.53
C CYS A 65 -5.40 16.69 4.25
N LEU A 66 -5.40 15.55 4.93
CA LEU A 66 -6.33 14.46 4.68
C LEU A 66 -7.52 14.42 5.63
N GLY A 67 -7.48 15.20 6.71
CA GLY A 67 -8.49 15.12 7.75
C GLY A 67 -8.52 13.75 8.43
N ALA A 68 -7.39 13.08 8.51
CA ALA A 68 -7.25 11.74 9.07
C ALA A 68 -6.45 11.79 10.36
N LYS A 69 -6.72 10.83 11.26
CA LYS A 69 -5.93 10.66 12.48
C LYS A 69 -4.72 9.78 12.15
N VAL A 70 -3.54 10.20 12.59
CA VAL A 70 -2.30 9.47 12.39
C VAL A 70 -1.87 8.83 13.69
N TYR A 71 -1.58 7.53 13.63
CA TYR A 71 -1.10 6.74 14.75
C TYR A 71 0.25 6.12 14.38
N PHE A 72 1.03 5.80 15.39
CA PHE A 72 2.27 5.05 15.20
C PHE A 72 2.09 3.63 15.74
N ALA A 73 2.61 2.65 15.00
CA ALA A 73 2.56 1.26 15.43
C ALA A 73 3.33 1.08 16.74
N HIS A 74 2.76 0.31 17.66
CA HIS A 74 3.42 0.03 18.94
C HIS A 74 4.64 -0.87 18.72
N PRO A 75 5.77 -0.58 19.39
CA PRO A 75 6.91 -1.50 19.38
C PRO A 75 6.46 -2.89 19.87
N TYR A 76 7.02 -3.93 19.25
CA TYR A 76 6.76 -5.34 19.62
C TYR A 76 5.35 -5.86 19.34
N CYS A 77 4.48 -5.09 18.67
CA CYS A 77 3.18 -5.57 18.22
C CYS A 77 3.32 -6.18 16.83
N SER A 78 3.69 -7.45 16.77
CA SER A 78 3.94 -8.15 15.50
C SER A 78 2.72 -8.18 14.59
N TRP A 79 1.50 -8.26 15.14
CA TRP A 79 0.27 -8.27 14.37
C TRP A 79 0.02 -6.93 13.64
N GLU A 80 0.52 -5.82 14.17
CA GLU A 80 0.42 -4.51 13.49
C GLU A 80 1.35 -4.43 12.28
N ARG A 81 2.42 -5.22 12.27
CA ARG A 81 3.42 -5.24 11.19
C ARG A 81 3.19 -6.36 10.18
N GLY A 82 2.52 -7.44 10.59
CA GLY A 82 2.36 -8.63 9.75
C GLY A 82 1.77 -8.33 8.38
N LEU A 83 0.81 -7.41 8.31
CA LEU A 83 0.22 -6.99 7.06
C LEU A 83 1.24 -6.30 6.15
N ASN A 84 2.06 -5.41 6.71
CA ASN A 84 3.09 -4.71 5.94
C ASN A 84 4.18 -5.66 5.45
N GLU A 85 4.57 -6.63 6.26
CA GLU A 85 5.54 -7.64 5.88
C GLU A 85 5.04 -8.49 4.71
N ASN A 86 3.80 -8.94 4.78
CA ASN A 86 3.18 -9.70 3.70
C ASN A 86 3.07 -8.88 2.43
N HIS A 87 2.65 -7.63 2.55
CA HIS A 87 2.54 -6.70 1.43
C HIS A 87 3.90 -6.44 0.77
N ASN A 88 4.93 -6.21 1.58
CA ASN A 88 6.29 -6.01 1.07
C ASN A 88 6.79 -7.26 0.35
N GLY A 89 6.47 -8.45 0.85
CA GLY A 89 6.79 -9.71 0.19
C GLY A 89 6.17 -9.82 -1.19
N LEU A 90 4.93 -9.38 -1.35
CA LEU A 90 4.27 -9.36 -2.65
C LEU A 90 4.91 -8.36 -3.61
N LEU A 91 5.28 -7.19 -3.13
CA LEU A 91 5.97 -6.18 -3.94
C LEU A 91 7.35 -6.65 -4.39
N ARG A 92 8.03 -7.47 -3.58
CA ARG A 92 9.34 -8.03 -3.94
C ARG A 92 9.28 -8.99 -5.12
N GLN A 93 8.12 -9.45 -5.53
CA GLN A 93 7.96 -10.21 -6.77
C GLN A 93 8.22 -9.32 -8.00
N TYR A 94 7.93 -8.03 -7.88
CA TYR A 94 8.13 -7.04 -8.96
C TYR A 94 9.44 -6.28 -8.78
N PHE A 95 9.84 -6.04 -7.55
CA PHE A 95 11.04 -5.28 -7.19
C PHE A 95 11.90 -6.08 -6.22
N PRO A 96 12.68 -7.07 -6.70
CA PRO A 96 13.53 -7.88 -5.82
C PRO A 96 14.53 -7.04 -5.04
N LYS A 97 14.95 -7.53 -3.87
CA LYS A 97 15.88 -6.80 -2.99
C LYS A 97 17.19 -6.42 -3.67
N ALA A 98 17.69 -7.28 -4.56
CA ALA A 98 18.93 -7.02 -5.28
C ALA A 98 18.80 -5.94 -6.36
N MET A 99 17.56 -5.59 -6.73
CA MET A 99 17.30 -4.59 -7.74
C MET A 99 17.48 -3.18 -7.16
N SER A 100 18.19 -2.33 -7.90
CA SER A 100 18.26 -0.91 -7.54
C SER A 100 16.92 -0.24 -7.82
N LEU A 101 16.44 0.54 -6.87
CA LEU A 101 15.22 1.32 -7.04
C LEU A 101 15.47 2.68 -7.68
N ALA A 102 16.73 3.06 -7.88
CA ALA A 102 17.09 4.37 -8.43
C ALA A 102 16.55 4.60 -9.85
N GLY A 103 16.45 3.54 -10.65
CA GLY A 103 15.94 3.62 -12.02
C GLY A 103 14.46 3.24 -12.17
N VAL A 104 13.77 2.95 -11.07
CA VAL A 104 12.37 2.57 -11.12
C VAL A 104 11.50 3.80 -11.37
N THR A 105 10.67 3.75 -12.40
CA THR A 105 9.76 4.83 -12.73
C THR A 105 8.42 4.68 -12.01
N GLN A 106 7.67 5.78 -11.90
CA GLN A 106 6.33 5.72 -11.35
C GLN A 106 5.41 4.83 -12.19
N ASP A 107 5.58 4.79 -13.50
CA ASP A 107 4.80 3.91 -14.38
C ASP A 107 5.02 2.44 -14.06
N GLN A 108 6.25 2.04 -13.79
CA GLN A 108 6.56 0.67 -13.38
C GLN A 108 5.91 0.34 -12.03
N VAL A 109 5.92 1.28 -11.10
CA VAL A 109 5.26 1.13 -9.80
C VAL A 109 3.75 0.98 -9.98
N ASP A 110 3.14 1.84 -10.78
CA ASP A 110 1.70 1.82 -11.05
C ASP A 110 1.26 0.50 -11.67
N GLU A 111 2.06 -0.03 -12.59
CA GLU A 111 1.80 -1.31 -13.23
C GLU A 111 1.82 -2.46 -12.23
N ALA A 112 2.82 -2.48 -11.34
CA ALA A 112 2.92 -3.50 -10.31
C ALA A 112 1.75 -3.41 -9.31
N VAL A 113 1.41 -2.20 -8.88
CA VAL A 113 0.31 -1.96 -7.96
C VAL A 113 -1.03 -2.35 -8.58
N TYR A 114 -1.23 -2.03 -9.86
CA TYR A 114 -2.43 -2.46 -10.59
C TYR A 114 -2.55 -3.99 -10.59
N ALA A 115 -1.46 -4.68 -10.88
CA ALA A 115 -1.45 -6.15 -10.88
C ALA A 115 -1.80 -6.72 -9.50
N LEU A 116 -1.25 -6.16 -8.43
CA LEU A 116 -1.55 -6.59 -7.07
C LEU A 116 -3.00 -6.33 -6.68
N ASN A 117 -3.54 -5.16 -7.02
CA ASN A 117 -4.91 -4.80 -6.67
C ASN A 117 -5.96 -5.59 -7.45
N HIS A 118 -5.58 -6.18 -8.56
CA HIS A 118 -6.48 -6.98 -9.40
C HIS A 118 -6.19 -8.48 -9.36
N ARG A 119 -5.42 -8.92 -8.37
CA ARG A 119 -5.13 -10.34 -8.13
C ARG A 119 -6.11 -10.88 -7.10
N PRO A 120 -6.86 -11.96 -7.40
CA PRO A 120 -7.72 -12.59 -6.38
C PRO A 120 -6.87 -13.09 -5.20
N ARG A 121 -7.35 -12.84 -4.00
CA ARG A 121 -6.64 -13.17 -2.77
C ARG A 121 -7.48 -14.14 -1.93
N LYS A 122 -6.83 -15.20 -1.46
CA LYS A 122 -7.50 -16.19 -0.62
C LYS A 122 -8.08 -15.57 0.65
N CYS A 123 -7.32 -14.67 1.29
CA CYS A 123 -7.75 -13.97 2.50
C CYS A 123 -8.97 -13.07 2.29
N LEU A 124 -9.31 -12.77 1.04
CA LEU A 124 -10.49 -11.96 0.67
C LEU A 124 -11.60 -12.81 0.05
N GLY A 125 -11.58 -14.12 0.27
CA GLY A 125 -12.54 -15.02 -0.34
C GLY A 125 -12.40 -15.07 -1.87
N TRP A 126 -11.18 -14.94 -2.37
CA TRP A 126 -10.82 -14.91 -3.79
C TRP A 126 -11.29 -13.67 -4.53
N ARG A 127 -11.73 -12.65 -3.78
CA ARG A 127 -11.96 -11.31 -4.34
C ARG A 127 -10.62 -10.59 -4.50
N THR A 128 -10.59 -9.59 -5.39
CA THR A 128 -9.42 -8.74 -5.51
C THR A 128 -9.46 -7.61 -4.47
N PRO A 129 -8.30 -7.05 -4.11
CA PRO A 129 -8.28 -5.84 -3.28
C PRO A 129 -9.12 -4.71 -3.87
N HIS A 130 -9.07 -4.52 -5.18
CA HIS A 130 -9.88 -3.52 -5.87
C HIS A 130 -11.38 -3.71 -5.63
N GLU A 131 -11.87 -4.94 -5.78
CA GLU A 131 -13.28 -5.24 -5.57
C GLU A 131 -13.73 -5.00 -4.13
N VAL A 132 -12.91 -5.41 -3.17
CA VAL A 132 -13.24 -5.22 -1.75
C VAL A 132 -13.21 -3.74 -1.38
N PHE A 133 -12.20 -3.01 -1.85
CA PHE A 133 -12.04 -1.60 -1.53
C PHE A 133 -13.20 -0.76 -2.06
N TYR A 134 -13.64 -1.01 -3.28
CA TYR A 134 -14.75 -0.28 -3.90
C TYR A 134 -16.13 -0.92 -3.69
N GLY A 135 -16.19 -2.04 -2.97
CA GLY A 135 -17.45 -2.73 -2.70
C GLY A 135 -18.07 -3.38 -3.92
N LEU A 136 -17.27 -3.80 -4.89
CA LEU A 136 -17.75 -4.41 -6.12
C LEU A 136 -18.06 -5.90 -5.93
N GLU A 137 -18.97 -6.43 -6.74
CA GLU A 137 -19.30 -7.85 -6.72
C GLU A 137 -18.21 -8.69 -7.41
N ILE A 138 -18.11 -9.96 -7.00
CA ILE A 138 -17.23 -10.92 -7.65
C ILE A 138 -17.83 -11.27 -9.01
N THR A 139 -17.01 -11.27 -10.05
CA THR A 139 -17.47 -11.66 -11.39
C THR A 139 -17.80 -13.15 -11.44
N PRO A 140 -18.78 -13.57 -12.26
CA PRO A 140 -19.13 -14.99 -12.40
C PRO A 140 -17.95 -15.89 -12.74
N LEU A 141 -17.07 -15.44 -13.63
CA LEU A 141 -15.90 -16.20 -14.05
C LEU A 141 -14.99 -16.55 -12.87
N ARG A 142 -14.75 -15.61 -11.96
CA ARG A 142 -13.92 -15.87 -10.79
C ARG A 142 -14.62 -16.69 -9.73
N LEU A 143 -15.94 -16.63 -9.66
CA LEU A 143 -16.71 -17.54 -8.79
C LEU A 143 -16.53 -18.99 -9.23
N GLU A 144 -16.56 -19.27 -10.53
CA GLU A 144 -16.29 -20.60 -11.07
C GLU A 144 -14.87 -21.06 -10.75
N THR A 145 -13.88 -20.22 -10.94
CA THR A 145 -12.49 -20.50 -10.60
C THR A 145 -12.32 -20.80 -9.11
N ARG A 146 -13.03 -20.07 -8.27
CA ARG A 146 -13.01 -20.26 -6.82
C ARG A 146 -13.61 -21.64 -6.45
N ALA A 147 -14.69 -22.03 -7.09
CA ALA A 147 -15.31 -23.32 -6.86
C ALA A 147 -14.38 -24.48 -7.23
N LEU A 148 -13.62 -24.35 -8.31
CA LEU A 148 -12.67 -25.36 -8.74
C LEU A 148 -11.48 -25.52 -7.77
N ARG A 149 -11.18 -24.51 -6.98
CA ARG A 149 -10.05 -24.51 -6.04
C ARG A 149 -10.42 -25.01 -4.65
N THR A 150 -11.68 -25.12 -4.36
CA THR A 150 -12.15 -25.64 -3.07
C THR A 150 -12.25 -27.14 -3.11
#